data_08583e8d96421bd5f69cd331baaba050
#
_entry.id   08583e8d96421bd5f69cd331baaba050
#
_cell.length_a   1.000
_cell.length_b   1.000
_cell.length_c   1.000
_cell.angle_alpha   90.00
_cell.angle_beta   90.00
_cell.angle_gamma   90.00
#
_symmetry.space_group_name_H-M   'P 1'
#
loop_
_entity.id
_entity.type
_entity.pdbx_description
1 polymer ?
#
loop_
_entity_poly.entity_id
_entity_poly.type
_entity_poly.pdbx_seq_one_letter_code
_entity_poly.pdbx_strand_id
1 'polypeptide(L)'
;GIYPPSEGKMLIRPPGQNPRKLNGLKPNHVTENGLARTFQNIRLFQNMTVLENVMIGRHCRTSSGIIGAILKGKSNKHEEAQIVEDSYEVLEKIGLAGFVNEFAKNLPYGAQRRLEIARAMATDPFLLLLDEPAAGMNPLETKELDDLIVKIRDQEGISILLIEHDMKLVMSLSDSIYVVDYGKKIAQGTPEEIRNNPAVIKAYLGEEVDA
;
A
#
# COMPACT_ATOMS: atom_id res chain seq x y z
N GLY A 1 13.09 1.07 4.33
CA GLY A 1 14.05 0.16 4.95
C GLY A 1 14.90 -0.63 3.97
N ILE A 2 14.63 -0.57 2.63
CA ILE A 2 15.46 -1.30 1.63
C ILE A 2 16.76 -0.53 1.39
N TYR A 3 16.66 0.79 1.28
CA TYR A 3 17.81 1.67 1.12
C TYR A 3 17.91 2.62 2.31
N PRO A 4 19.04 2.69 3.01
CA PRO A 4 19.24 3.69 4.04
C PRO A 4 19.43 5.07 3.39
N PRO A 5 18.86 6.15 3.96
CA PRO A 5 19.15 7.50 3.48
C PRO A 5 20.61 7.84 3.76
N SER A 6 21.26 8.54 2.82
CA SER A 6 22.63 9.03 3.00
C SER A 6 22.69 10.07 4.11
N GLU A 7 21.67 10.92 4.23
CA GLU A 7 21.54 11.97 5.23
C GLU A 7 20.10 12.14 5.69
N GLY A 8 19.89 12.89 6.76
CA GLY A 8 18.56 13.23 7.27
C GLY A 8 17.94 12.18 8.19
N LYS A 9 16.72 12.47 8.64
CA LYS A 9 15.96 11.61 9.56
C LYS A 9 14.61 11.27 8.93
N MET A 10 14.25 10.01 8.92
CA MET A 10 12.90 9.54 8.61
C MET A 10 12.17 9.27 9.92
N LEU A 11 11.06 9.96 10.12
CA LEU A 11 10.21 9.82 11.29
C LEU A 11 8.82 9.39 10.85
N ILE A 12 8.22 8.47 11.58
CA ILE A 12 6.83 8.08 11.43
C ILE A 12 6.12 8.36 12.74
N ARG A 13 4.91 8.90 12.67
CA ARG A 13 4.09 9.20 13.86
C ARG A 13 2.79 8.40 13.79
N PRO A 14 2.68 7.26 14.48
CA PRO A 14 1.43 6.56 14.60
C PRO A 14 0.38 7.45 15.30
N PRO A 15 -0.92 7.30 14.98
CA PRO A 15 -1.98 8.05 15.63
C PRO A 15 -1.90 7.96 17.16
N GLY A 16 -1.96 9.10 17.84
CA GLY A 16 -1.89 9.17 19.32
C GLY A 16 -0.56 8.79 19.96
N GLN A 17 0.52 8.58 19.20
CA GLN A 17 1.82 8.16 19.71
C GLN A 17 2.95 9.16 19.39
N ASN A 18 4.06 9.01 20.09
CA ASN A 18 5.27 9.79 19.81
C ASN A 18 5.92 9.37 18.50
N PRO A 19 6.59 10.31 17.79
CA PRO A 19 7.32 9.98 16.57
C PRO A 19 8.38 8.91 16.82
N ARG A 20 8.51 7.97 15.87
CA ARG A 20 9.51 6.91 15.86
C ARG A 20 10.46 7.10 14.70
N LYS A 21 11.75 6.85 14.91
CA LYS A 21 12.77 6.92 13.86
C LYS A 21 12.80 5.63 13.07
N LEU A 22 12.74 5.73 11.74
CA LEU A 22 12.82 4.59 10.82
C LEU A 22 14.23 4.31 10.28
N ASN A 23 15.16 5.28 10.40
CA ASN A 23 16.52 5.11 9.88
C ASN A 23 17.20 3.87 10.47
N GLY A 24 17.74 3.00 9.60
CA GLY A 24 18.47 1.80 9.99
C GLY A 24 17.59 0.61 10.41
N LEU A 25 16.26 0.75 10.40
CA LEU A 25 15.37 -0.39 10.63
C LEU A 25 15.34 -1.30 9.42
N LYS A 26 15.32 -2.63 9.68
CA LYS A 26 15.04 -3.63 8.64
C LYS A 26 13.59 -3.51 8.15
N PRO A 27 13.28 -3.94 6.89
CA PRO A 27 11.94 -3.84 6.32
C PRO A 27 10.82 -4.43 7.19
N ASN A 28 11.05 -5.57 7.81
CA ASN A 28 10.08 -6.19 8.73
C ASN A 28 9.75 -5.28 9.92
N HIS A 29 10.75 -4.63 10.53
CA HIS A 29 10.52 -3.71 11.64
C HIS A 29 9.82 -2.42 11.17
N VAL A 30 10.01 -1.99 9.93
CA VAL A 30 9.25 -0.87 9.35
C VAL A 30 7.77 -1.25 9.25
N THR A 31 7.46 -2.48 8.80
CA THR A 31 6.09 -3.00 8.74
C THR A 31 5.48 -3.15 10.13
N GLU A 32 6.21 -3.71 11.10
CA GLU A 32 5.78 -3.81 12.51
C GLU A 32 5.44 -2.44 13.12
N ASN A 33 6.12 -1.38 12.67
CA ASN A 33 5.82 -0.01 13.07
C ASN A 33 4.61 0.60 12.34
N GLY A 34 3.87 -0.16 11.54
CA GLY A 34 2.61 0.22 10.93
C GLY A 34 2.73 0.90 9.57
N LEU A 35 3.85 0.70 8.85
CA LEU A 35 4.04 1.18 7.49
C LEU A 35 4.10 -0.02 6.54
N ALA A 36 3.07 -0.18 5.69
CA ALA A 36 3.07 -1.20 4.65
C ALA A 36 3.35 -0.58 3.27
N ARG A 37 3.91 -1.36 2.35
CA ARG A 37 4.21 -0.93 0.97
C ARG A 37 3.83 -2.02 -0.02
N THR A 38 3.18 -1.61 -1.11
CA THR A 38 3.11 -2.41 -2.34
C THR A 38 4.35 -2.16 -3.20
N PHE A 39 4.54 -2.96 -4.24
CA PHE A 39 5.66 -2.78 -5.17
C PHE A 39 5.13 -2.46 -6.56
N GLN A 40 5.90 -1.72 -7.36
CA GLN A 40 5.58 -1.42 -8.75
C GLN A 40 5.30 -2.71 -9.55
N ASN A 41 6.16 -3.72 -9.41
CA ASN A 41 5.90 -5.06 -9.96
C ASN A 41 5.17 -5.92 -8.93
N ILE A 42 4.05 -6.52 -9.31
CA ILE A 42 3.27 -7.40 -8.45
C ILE A 42 4.13 -8.54 -7.90
N ARG A 43 4.16 -8.67 -6.58
CA ARG A 43 4.92 -9.69 -5.86
C ARG A 43 3.99 -10.58 -5.03
N LEU A 44 3.21 -11.40 -5.72
CA LEU A 44 2.35 -12.39 -5.08
C LEU A 44 3.02 -13.77 -5.01
N PHE A 45 2.60 -14.57 -4.05
CA PHE A 45 2.91 -15.99 -4.02
C PHE A 45 1.97 -16.71 -5.00
N GLN A 46 2.41 -16.82 -6.25
CA GLN A 46 1.61 -17.23 -7.40
C GLN A 46 0.94 -18.60 -7.25
N ASN A 47 1.59 -19.54 -6.55
CA ASN A 47 1.10 -20.90 -6.32
C ASN A 47 0.40 -21.07 -4.96
N MET A 48 0.06 -19.97 -4.30
CA MET A 48 -0.79 -19.92 -3.11
C MET A 48 -2.15 -19.33 -3.47
N THR A 49 -3.15 -19.70 -2.70
CA THR A 49 -4.51 -19.14 -2.87
C THR A 49 -4.54 -17.66 -2.49
N VAL A 50 -5.63 -17.00 -2.87
CA VAL A 50 -5.92 -15.60 -2.51
C VAL A 50 -5.91 -15.45 -0.99
N LEU A 51 -6.58 -16.34 -0.27
CA LEU A 51 -6.62 -16.34 1.19
C LEU A 51 -5.23 -16.50 1.80
N GLU A 52 -4.47 -17.50 1.36
CA GLU A 52 -3.11 -17.76 1.87
C GLU A 52 -2.17 -16.58 1.67
N ASN A 53 -2.27 -15.87 0.53
CA ASN A 53 -1.49 -14.65 0.29
C ASN A 53 -1.77 -13.58 1.35
N VAL A 54 -3.02 -13.38 1.75
CA VAL A 54 -3.40 -12.39 2.78
C VAL A 54 -2.98 -12.86 4.17
N MET A 55 -3.14 -14.13 4.49
CA MET A 55 -2.71 -14.72 5.76
C MET A 55 -1.22 -14.51 6.03
N ILE A 56 -0.35 -14.57 5.00
CA ILE A 56 1.08 -14.25 5.15
C ILE A 56 1.28 -12.82 5.65
N GLY A 57 0.50 -11.85 5.16
CA GLY A 57 0.53 -10.48 5.67
C GLY A 57 0.18 -10.41 7.15
N ARG A 58 -0.82 -11.17 7.60
CA ARG A 58 -1.29 -11.19 8.99
C ARG A 58 -0.27 -11.78 9.97
N HIS A 59 0.60 -12.67 9.53
CA HIS A 59 1.63 -13.28 10.38
C HIS A 59 2.55 -12.28 11.09
N CYS A 60 2.76 -11.08 10.57
CA CYS A 60 3.57 -10.06 11.25
C CYS A 60 2.90 -9.51 12.53
N ARG A 61 1.61 -9.81 12.77
CA ARG A 61 0.83 -9.38 13.93
C ARG A 61 0.57 -10.51 14.93
N THR A 62 1.02 -11.73 14.64
CA THR A 62 0.82 -12.87 15.52
C THR A 62 1.98 -13.06 16.48
N SER A 63 1.69 -13.54 17.68
CA SER A 63 2.67 -13.78 18.73
C SER A 63 3.34 -15.16 18.62
N SER A 64 2.76 -16.08 17.83
CA SER A 64 3.30 -17.42 17.62
C SER A 64 4.50 -17.36 16.69
N GLY A 65 5.69 -17.16 17.28
CA GLY A 65 6.94 -17.39 16.57
C GLY A 65 7.09 -18.86 16.16
N ILE A 66 8.15 -19.16 15.38
CA ILE A 66 8.51 -20.51 14.90
C ILE A 66 8.45 -21.57 16.02
N ILE A 67 8.69 -21.20 17.28
CA ILE A 67 8.61 -22.06 18.45
C ILE A 67 7.16 -22.45 18.78
N GLY A 68 6.18 -21.56 18.60
CA GLY A 68 4.75 -21.83 18.79
C GLY A 68 4.18 -22.79 17.75
N ALA A 69 4.70 -22.75 16.52
CA ALA A 69 4.30 -23.66 15.44
C ALA A 69 4.73 -25.12 15.70
N ILE A 70 5.79 -25.33 16.48
CA ILE A 70 6.31 -26.66 16.86
C ILE A 70 5.50 -27.27 18.03
N LEU A 71 4.99 -26.43 18.92
CA LEU A 71 4.18 -26.84 20.07
C LEU A 71 2.70 -26.77 19.68
N LYS A 72 2.16 -27.83 19.04
CA LYS A 72 0.75 -28.03 18.66
C LYS A 72 -0.19 -27.94 19.88
N GLY A 73 -0.45 -26.74 20.42
CA GLY A 73 -1.37 -26.50 21.52
C GLY A 73 -2.75 -25.99 21.05
N LYS A 74 -3.77 -26.05 21.94
CA LYS A 74 -5.11 -25.51 21.68
C LYS A 74 -5.11 -24.00 21.37
N SER A 75 -4.12 -23.26 21.91
CA SER A 75 -3.92 -21.83 21.66
C SER A 75 -3.58 -21.54 20.18
N ASN A 76 -2.81 -22.42 19.54
CA ASN A 76 -2.40 -22.26 18.13
C ASN A 76 -3.59 -22.41 17.15
N LYS A 77 -4.57 -23.29 17.47
CA LYS A 77 -5.77 -23.44 16.62
C LYS A 77 -6.70 -22.23 16.66
N HIS A 78 -6.79 -21.58 17.82
CA HIS A 78 -7.61 -20.38 17.94
C HIS A 78 -6.97 -19.18 17.21
N GLU A 79 -5.66 -19.01 17.33
CA GLU A 79 -4.90 -17.97 16.62
C GLU A 79 -4.96 -18.19 15.11
N GLU A 80 -4.83 -19.45 14.64
CA GLU A 80 -4.93 -19.80 13.23
C GLU A 80 -6.34 -19.51 12.65
N ALA A 81 -7.39 -19.84 13.41
CA ALA A 81 -8.76 -19.51 13.04
C ALA A 81 -8.99 -18.00 12.96
N GLN A 82 -8.42 -17.22 13.89
CA GLN A 82 -8.50 -15.76 13.87
C GLN A 82 -7.76 -15.16 12.67
N ILE A 83 -6.58 -15.69 12.31
CA ILE A 83 -5.85 -15.25 11.10
C ILE A 83 -6.70 -15.47 9.84
N VAL A 84 -7.37 -16.61 9.74
CA VAL A 84 -8.27 -16.92 8.61
C VAL A 84 -9.43 -15.92 8.56
N GLU A 85 -10.10 -15.68 9.69
CA GLU A 85 -11.23 -14.76 9.79
C GLU A 85 -10.83 -13.33 9.45
N ASP A 86 -9.77 -12.79 10.09
CA ASP A 86 -9.23 -11.46 9.81
C ASP A 86 -8.82 -11.30 8.33
N SER A 87 -8.23 -12.36 7.75
CA SER A 87 -7.81 -12.34 6.34
C SER A 87 -9.02 -12.34 5.40
N TYR A 88 -10.07 -13.07 5.75
CA TYR A 88 -11.30 -13.09 4.98
C TYR A 88 -12.01 -11.73 5.02
N GLU A 89 -12.08 -11.07 6.18
CA GLU A 89 -12.61 -9.70 6.30
C GLU A 89 -11.87 -8.70 5.41
N VAL A 90 -10.53 -8.79 5.36
CA VAL A 90 -9.74 -7.95 4.44
C VAL A 90 -10.12 -8.22 2.99
N LEU A 91 -10.30 -9.49 2.60
CA LEU A 91 -10.72 -9.86 1.24
C LEU A 91 -12.12 -9.36 0.90
N GLU A 92 -13.06 -9.34 1.83
CA GLU A 92 -14.39 -8.74 1.65
C GLU A 92 -14.28 -7.23 1.39
N LYS A 93 -13.49 -6.52 2.20
CA LYS A 93 -13.27 -5.08 2.04
C LYS A 93 -12.69 -4.70 0.68
N ILE A 94 -11.82 -5.56 0.14
CA ILE A 94 -11.15 -5.37 -1.16
C ILE A 94 -11.97 -5.93 -2.34
N GLY A 95 -13.09 -6.65 -2.08
CA GLY A 95 -13.93 -7.23 -3.11
C GLY A 95 -13.34 -8.49 -3.76
N LEU A 96 -12.55 -9.26 -3.01
CA LEU A 96 -11.93 -10.51 -3.46
C LEU A 96 -12.44 -11.76 -2.74
N ALA A 97 -13.48 -11.65 -1.89
CA ALA A 97 -14.03 -12.77 -1.14
C ALA A 97 -14.51 -13.94 -2.03
N GLY A 98 -15.01 -13.64 -3.23
CA GLY A 98 -15.41 -14.67 -4.20
C GLY A 98 -14.26 -15.50 -4.77
N PHE A 99 -13.00 -15.09 -4.57
CA PHE A 99 -11.82 -15.75 -5.11
C PHE A 99 -10.94 -16.42 -4.05
N VAL A 100 -11.39 -16.58 -2.82
CA VAL A 100 -10.59 -17.04 -1.67
C VAL A 100 -9.78 -18.31 -1.92
N ASN A 101 -10.37 -19.26 -2.66
CA ASN A 101 -9.77 -20.56 -2.98
C ASN A 101 -9.02 -20.58 -4.32
N GLU A 102 -9.08 -19.49 -5.10
CA GLU A 102 -8.36 -19.40 -6.36
C GLU A 102 -6.86 -19.17 -6.13
N PHE A 103 -6.02 -19.74 -6.97
CA PHE A 103 -4.60 -19.43 -6.97
C PHE A 103 -4.35 -18.00 -7.48
N ALA A 104 -3.43 -17.28 -6.85
CA ALA A 104 -3.12 -15.90 -7.21
C ALA A 104 -2.75 -15.73 -8.69
N LYS A 105 -2.06 -16.70 -9.30
CA LYS A 105 -1.71 -16.70 -10.73
C LYS A 105 -2.91 -16.75 -11.67
N ASN A 106 -4.07 -17.24 -11.22
CA ASN A 106 -5.27 -17.38 -12.05
C ASN A 106 -6.13 -16.10 -12.06
N LEU A 107 -5.83 -15.14 -11.19
CA LEU A 107 -6.57 -13.89 -11.13
C LEU A 107 -6.28 -12.99 -12.33
N PRO A 108 -7.27 -12.22 -12.82
CA PRO A 108 -7.03 -11.08 -13.72
C PRO A 108 -6.06 -10.08 -13.10
N TYR A 109 -5.35 -9.31 -13.94
CA TYR A 109 -4.30 -8.39 -13.48
C TYR A 109 -4.78 -7.39 -12.42
N GLY A 110 -5.92 -6.75 -12.62
CA GLY A 110 -6.50 -5.82 -11.64
C GLY A 110 -6.83 -6.50 -10.30
N ALA A 111 -7.28 -7.76 -10.31
CA ALA A 111 -7.52 -8.53 -9.09
C ALA A 111 -6.20 -8.93 -8.40
N GLN A 112 -5.13 -9.23 -9.15
CA GLN A 112 -3.80 -9.46 -8.57
C GLN A 112 -3.27 -8.20 -7.86
N ARG A 113 -3.45 -7.02 -8.45
CA ARG A 113 -3.08 -5.75 -7.83
C ARG A 113 -3.87 -5.50 -6.55
N ARG A 114 -5.18 -5.72 -6.57
CA ARG A 114 -6.03 -5.63 -5.36
C ARG A 114 -5.60 -6.63 -4.28
N LEU A 115 -5.19 -7.85 -4.65
CA LEU A 115 -4.67 -8.85 -3.72
C LEU A 115 -3.34 -8.41 -3.06
N GLU A 116 -2.46 -7.73 -3.81
CA GLU A 116 -1.24 -7.17 -3.24
C GLU A 116 -1.55 -6.10 -2.17
N ILE A 117 -2.54 -5.24 -2.44
CA ILE A 117 -3.04 -4.25 -1.48
C ILE A 117 -3.66 -4.96 -0.27
N ALA A 118 -4.50 -5.98 -0.47
CA ALA A 118 -5.09 -6.77 0.60
C ALA A 118 -4.01 -7.37 1.53
N ARG A 119 -2.96 -7.96 0.97
CA ARG A 119 -1.85 -8.49 1.75
C ARG A 119 -1.11 -7.41 2.55
N ALA A 120 -0.95 -6.21 1.99
CA ALA A 120 -0.37 -5.08 2.71
C ALA A 120 -1.29 -4.60 3.84
N MET A 121 -2.61 -4.51 3.61
CA MET A 121 -3.61 -4.17 4.63
C MET A 121 -3.67 -5.18 5.77
N ALA A 122 -3.48 -6.47 5.49
CA ALA A 122 -3.46 -7.52 6.51
C ALA A 122 -2.34 -7.33 7.55
N THR A 123 -1.33 -6.51 7.26
CA THR A 123 -0.32 -6.11 8.25
C THR A 123 -0.83 -5.05 9.24
N ASP A 124 -2.10 -4.65 9.17
CA ASP A 124 -2.75 -3.64 10.01
C ASP A 124 -1.94 -2.32 10.05
N PRO A 125 -1.72 -1.68 8.89
CA PRO A 125 -0.93 -0.47 8.81
C PRO A 125 -1.78 0.77 9.13
N PHE A 126 -1.17 1.82 9.67
CA PHE A 126 -1.78 3.15 9.68
C PHE A 126 -1.32 4.02 8.50
N LEU A 127 -0.26 3.59 7.79
CA LEU A 127 0.25 4.22 6.57
C LEU A 127 0.54 3.17 5.50
N LEU A 128 -0.13 3.30 4.36
CA LEU A 128 0.04 2.44 3.18
C LEU A 128 0.74 3.21 2.06
N LEU A 129 1.88 2.70 1.60
CA LEU A 129 2.60 3.21 0.44
C LEU A 129 2.17 2.44 -0.80
N LEU A 130 1.64 3.14 -1.79
CA LEU A 130 1.26 2.60 -3.09
C LEU A 130 2.22 3.15 -4.16
N ASP A 131 2.95 2.26 -4.79
CA ASP A 131 3.98 2.60 -5.78
C ASP A 131 3.47 2.24 -7.17
N GLU A 132 3.04 3.25 -7.95
CA GLU A 132 2.41 3.15 -9.26
C GLU A 132 1.34 2.05 -9.32
N PRO A 133 0.31 2.11 -8.46
CA PRO A 133 -0.65 1.02 -8.33
C PRO A 133 -1.53 0.84 -9.57
N ALA A 134 -1.71 1.87 -10.40
CA ALA A 134 -2.51 1.81 -11.62
C ALA A 134 -1.72 1.36 -12.86
N ALA A 135 -0.40 1.15 -12.74
CA ALA A 135 0.44 0.79 -13.88
C ALA A 135 -0.04 -0.50 -14.58
N GLY A 136 -0.28 -0.42 -15.89
CA GLY A 136 -0.70 -1.55 -16.71
C GLY A 136 -2.19 -1.90 -16.63
N MET A 137 -3.01 -1.13 -15.91
CA MET A 137 -4.46 -1.28 -15.84
C MET A 137 -5.18 -0.61 -16.99
N ASN A 138 -6.32 -1.18 -17.38
CA ASN A 138 -7.24 -0.49 -18.29
C ASN A 138 -8.04 0.60 -17.53
N PRO A 139 -8.74 1.53 -18.24
CA PRO A 139 -9.45 2.64 -17.60
C PRO A 139 -10.53 2.21 -16.58
N LEU A 140 -11.18 1.05 -16.79
CA LEU A 140 -12.18 0.54 -15.87
C LEU A 140 -11.52 0.03 -14.57
N GLU A 141 -10.45 -0.76 -14.71
CA GLU A 141 -9.67 -1.27 -13.58
C GLU A 141 -9.04 -0.13 -12.77
N THR A 142 -8.55 0.93 -13.46
CA THR A 142 -8.02 2.14 -12.79
C THR A 142 -9.09 2.79 -11.95
N LYS A 143 -10.30 2.97 -12.49
CA LYS A 143 -11.41 3.56 -11.74
C LYS A 143 -11.81 2.72 -10.53
N GLU A 144 -11.89 1.40 -10.68
CA GLU A 144 -12.17 0.49 -9.56
C GLU A 144 -11.08 0.58 -8.47
N LEU A 145 -9.83 0.75 -8.87
CA LEU A 145 -8.72 0.96 -7.95
C LEU A 145 -8.81 2.31 -7.23
N ASP A 146 -9.18 3.39 -7.93
CA ASP A 146 -9.38 4.72 -7.34
C ASP A 146 -10.46 4.67 -6.26
N ASP A 147 -11.61 4.09 -6.59
CA ASP A 147 -12.72 3.92 -5.64
C ASP A 147 -12.29 3.09 -4.42
N LEU A 148 -11.45 2.06 -4.62
CA LEU A 148 -10.89 1.27 -3.55
C LEU A 148 -9.93 2.07 -2.66
N ILE A 149 -9.04 2.87 -3.25
CA ILE A 149 -8.09 3.74 -2.52
C ILE A 149 -8.85 4.73 -1.63
N VAL A 150 -9.88 5.37 -2.17
CA VAL A 150 -10.77 6.28 -1.42
C VAL A 150 -11.44 5.53 -0.26
N LYS A 151 -11.98 4.34 -0.52
CA LYS A 151 -12.61 3.50 0.51
C LYS A 151 -11.63 3.14 1.64
N ILE A 152 -10.41 2.74 1.31
CA ILE A 152 -9.38 2.41 2.31
C ILE A 152 -9.04 3.64 3.15
N ARG A 153 -8.87 4.81 2.54
CA ARG A 153 -8.59 6.07 3.25
C ARG A 153 -9.74 6.45 4.19
N ASP A 154 -10.96 6.48 3.68
CA ASP A 154 -12.10 7.10 4.36
C ASP A 154 -12.79 6.15 5.34
N GLN A 155 -12.86 4.85 5.04
CA GLN A 155 -13.58 3.87 5.87
C GLN A 155 -12.66 3.13 6.84
N GLU A 156 -11.42 2.81 6.42
CA GLU A 156 -10.47 2.11 7.28
C GLU A 156 -9.55 3.10 8.05
N GLY A 157 -9.58 4.40 7.72
CA GLY A 157 -8.77 5.43 8.38
C GLY A 157 -7.26 5.28 8.14
N ILE A 158 -6.88 4.61 7.06
CA ILE A 158 -5.47 4.38 6.70
C ILE A 158 -4.98 5.56 5.88
N SER A 159 -3.90 6.21 6.34
CA SER A 159 -3.22 7.22 5.52
C SER A 159 -2.55 6.57 4.31
N ILE A 160 -2.63 7.24 3.15
CA ILE A 160 -2.04 6.71 1.92
C ILE A 160 -0.95 7.65 1.41
N LEU A 161 0.23 7.11 1.13
CA LEU A 161 1.26 7.78 0.36
C LEU A 161 1.32 7.14 -1.03
N LEU A 162 0.79 7.88 -2.02
CA LEU A 162 0.71 7.46 -3.41
C LEU A 162 1.91 8.00 -4.18
N ILE A 163 2.61 7.14 -4.93
CA ILE A 163 3.60 7.53 -5.93
C ILE A 163 2.98 7.24 -7.29
N GLU A 164 2.79 8.28 -8.08
CA GLU A 164 2.17 8.19 -9.41
C GLU A 164 2.67 9.30 -10.33
N HIS A 165 2.57 9.04 -11.62
CA HIS A 165 2.88 9.99 -12.68
C HIS A 165 1.65 10.36 -13.52
N ASP A 166 0.50 9.70 -13.34
CA ASP A 166 -0.77 10.13 -13.92
C ASP A 166 -1.35 11.30 -13.12
N MET A 167 -1.22 12.50 -13.69
CA MET A 167 -1.67 13.74 -13.05
C MET A 167 -3.18 13.74 -12.77
N LYS A 168 -4.01 13.08 -13.59
CA LYS A 168 -5.47 13.04 -13.35
C LYS A 168 -5.78 12.24 -12.09
N LEU A 169 -5.15 11.09 -11.95
CA LEU A 169 -5.27 10.23 -10.79
C LEU A 169 -4.77 10.93 -9.52
N VAL A 170 -3.57 11.51 -9.57
CA VAL A 170 -2.99 12.24 -8.43
C VAL A 170 -3.90 13.39 -7.98
N MET A 171 -4.39 14.20 -8.92
CA MET A 171 -5.26 15.35 -8.61
C MET A 171 -6.63 14.94 -8.04
N SER A 172 -7.14 13.76 -8.39
CA SER A 172 -8.44 13.28 -7.91
C SER A 172 -8.39 12.64 -6.52
N LEU A 173 -7.25 12.04 -6.16
CA LEU A 173 -7.14 11.24 -4.93
C LEU A 173 -6.43 11.95 -3.77
N SER A 174 -5.56 12.93 -4.07
CA SER A 174 -4.65 13.49 -3.08
C SER A 174 -5.19 14.71 -2.36
N ASP A 175 -4.97 14.79 -1.06
CA ASP A 175 -5.21 15.99 -0.26
C ASP A 175 -4.01 16.96 -0.31
N SER A 176 -2.80 16.40 -0.47
CA SER A 176 -1.55 17.15 -0.57
C SER A 176 -0.57 16.45 -1.49
N ILE A 177 0.08 17.21 -2.36
CA ILE A 177 0.96 16.70 -3.42
C ILE A 177 2.37 17.27 -3.23
N TYR A 178 3.36 16.38 -3.34
CA TYR A 178 4.77 16.73 -3.45
C TYR A 178 5.23 16.41 -4.86
N VAL A 179 5.67 17.41 -5.61
CA VAL A 179 6.17 17.22 -6.98
C VAL A 179 7.69 17.12 -6.95
N VAL A 180 8.19 16.03 -7.54
CA VAL A 180 9.63 15.74 -7.61
C VAL A 180 10.04 15.67 -9.07
N ASP A 181 11.08 16.41 -9.43
CA ASP A 181 11.70 16.41 -10.76
C ASP A 181 13.21 16.22 -10.61
N TYR A 182 13.80 15.27 -11.34
CA TYR A 182 15.22 14.87 -11.23
C TYR A 182 15.71 14.73 -9.77
N GLY A 183 14.89 14.13 -8.90
CA GLY A 183 15.22 13.89 -7.49
C GLY A 183 15.13 15.13 -6.59
N LYS A 184 14.66 16.27 -7.08
CA LYS A 184 14.46 17.50 -6.32
C LYS A 184 12.97 17.81 -6.16
N LYS A 185 12.57 18.20 -4.97
CA LYS A 185 11.21 18.71 -4.76
C LYS A 185 11.10 20.09 -5.40
N ILE A 186 10.22 20.22 -6.41
CA ILE A 186 9.99 21.48 -7.14
C ILE A 186 8.72 22.21 -6.70
N ALA A 187 7.73 21.48 -6.14
CA ALA A 187 6.51 22.07 -5.62
C ALA A 187 5.91 21.20 -4.49
N GLN A 188 5.02 21.82 -3.72
CA GLN A 188 4.20 21.17 -2.71
C GLN A 188 2.95 22.01 -2.49
N GLY A 189 1.78 21.36 -2.38
CA GLY A 189 0.51 22.04 -2.13
C GLY A 189 -0.69 21.14 -2.34
N THR A 190 -1.87 21.75 -2.34
CA THR A 190 -3.13 21.13 -2.72
C THR A 190 -3.17 20.83 -4.23
N PRO A 191 -4.08 19.96 -4.71
CA PRO A 191 -4.27 19.74 -6.14
C PRO A 191 -4.47 21.03 -6.95
N GLU A 192 -5.21 22.00 -6.42
CA GLU A 192 -5.46 23.28 -7.07
C GLU A 192 -4.18 24.13 -7.19
N GLU A 193 -3.38 24.22 -6.13
CA GLU A 193 -2.11 24.93 -6.14
C GLU A 193 -1.10 24.29 -7.10
N ILE A 194 -1.04 22.96 -7.14
CA ILE A 194 -0.12 22.21 -8.02
C ILE A 194 -0.52 22.37 -9.48
N ARG A 195 -1.82 22.33 -9.80
CA ARG A 195 -2.32 22.51 -11.17
C ARG A 195 -1.93 23.84 -11.78
N ASN A 196 -1.86 24.88 -10.97
CA ASN A 196 -1.55 26.24 -11.39
C ASN A 196 -0.07 26.63 -11.19
N ASN A 197 0.77 25.70 -10.76
CA ASN A 197 2.18 26.00 -10.46
C ASN A 197 3.01 26.01 -11.74
N PRO A 198 3.68 27.15 -12.10
CA PRO A 198 4.45 27.26 -13.33
C PRO A 198 5.59 26.24 -13.46
N ALA A 199 6.26 25.91 -12.33
CA ALA A 199 7.35 24.93 -12.34
C ALA A 199 6.85 23.52 -12.64
N VAL A 200 5.64 23.18 -12.18
CA VAL A 200 5.00 21.88 -12.46
C VAL A 200 4.53 21.83 -13.91
N ILE A 201 3.90 22.91 -14.40
CA ILE A 201 3.47 23.02 -15.80
C ILE A 201 4.65 22.82 -16.72
N LYS A 202 5.75 23.51 -16.48
CA LYS A 202 6.98 23.37 -17.27
C LYS A 202 7.56 21.95 -17.24
N ALA A 203 7.59 21.30 -16.08
CA ALA A 203 8.20 19.98 -15.91
C ALA A 203 7.38 18.83 -16.50
N TYR A 204 6.04 18.91 -16.44
CA TYR A 204 5.14 17.79 -16.75
C TYR A 204 4.22 18.00 -17.96
N LEU A 205 3.90 19.25 -18.32
CA LEU A 205 2.99 19.55 -19.42
C LEU A 205 3.72 20.04 -20.67
N GLY A 206 5.04 20.19 -20.60
CA GLY A 206 5.88 20.69 -21.71
C GLY A 206 5.69 22.18 -21.97
N GLU A 207 6.66 22.78 -22.65
CA GLU A 207 6.54 24.12 -23.19
C GLU A 207 5.62 24.09 -24.44
N GLU A 208 4.31 24.01 -24.26
CA GLU A 208 3.35 24.39 -25.31
C GLU A 208 2.74 25.76 -24.97
N VAL A 209 3.56 26.71 -24.62
CA VAL A 209 3.15 28.12 -24.60
C VAL A 209 4.34 28.96 -25.00
N ASP A 210 4.70 28.90 -26.29
CA ASP A 210 5.37 29.99 -27.00
C ASP A 210 5.31 29.67 -28.50
N ALA A 211 4.20 30.03 -29.14
CA ALA A 211 4.10 30.37 -30.56
C ALA A 211 2.96 31.38 -30.76
#